data_f7bc0f0024139b255ae28c42cbc56ed9
#
_entry.id   f7bc0f0024139b255ae28c42cbc56ed9
#
_cell.length_a   1.000
_cell.length_b   1.000
_cell.length_c   1.000
_cell.angle_alpha   90.00
_cell.angle_beta   90.00
_cell.angle_gamma   90.00
#
_symmetry.space_group_name_H-M   'P 1'
#
loop_
_entity.id
_entity.type
_entity.pdbx_description
1 polymer ?
#
loop_
_entity_poly.entity_id
_entity_poly.type
_entity_poly.pdbx_seq_one_letter_code
_entity_poly.pdbx_strand_id
1 'polypeptide(L)'
;MNTLPIQLAAGEGPDIARVTDLGGLNKYYADITPYVADPSYYEKSFGPFLNWYRKPGDTTSIHGFHSTMTVTGPYVNKTLFEQAGVDLLGPGATWEEWAAASIEVAEKTGTPIPMAWDRSGHRVSGPAISMGAKYFDSNGDPKLVDDGLKAMTQMLYDWHQAGTMSKDLWGSVSGSKYHAPNDWWNAAEVVFMMSGSWQIGRFANEVGDDFDWWAVPAPCGPAACTGMPGGNALLAFNANPAVGKVMDYLSSKEQLSSFIGQVLAIPGHLDLQVDYQTDDPNAKHALNTFAGAVPTIDQVAFDLQAHVDNRIMFNAIISRLGQAIVGEMTMEEAWERMDEDVEKQLKEKYGG
;
A
#
# COMPACT_ATOMS: atom_id res chain seq x y z
N MET A 1 11.89 2.29 11.06
CA MET A 1 12.24 2.37 9.63
C MET A 1 13.18 3.54 9.28
N ASN A 2 13.23 4.61 10.06
CA ASN A 2 14.06 5.77 9.73
C ASN A 2 15.56 5.59 10.01
N THR A 3 15.98 4.54 10.69
CA THR A 3 17.39 4.28 11.07
C THR A 3 18.15 3.49 10.01
N LEU A 4 17.49 2.60 9.26
CA LEU A 4 18.16 1.74 8.29
C LEU A 4 18.93 2.53 7.20
N PRO A 5 18.35 3.56 6.54
CA PRO A 5 19.11 4.34 5.55
C PRO A 5 20.34 5.03 6.13
N ILE A 6 20.26 5.48 7.39
CA ILE A 6 21.38 6.14 8.09
C ILE A 6 22.49 5.11 8.38
N GLN A 7 22.12 3.93 8.88
CA GLN A 7 23.07 2.84 9.15
C GLN A 7 23.76 2.37 7.85
N LEU A 8 22.98 2.21 6.77
CA LEU A 8 23.54 1.83 5.47
C LEU A 8 24.51 2.89 4.92
N ALA A 9 24.16 4.18 5.07
CA ALA A 9 25.05 5.26 4.65
C ALA A 9 26.34 5.32 5.49
N ALA A 10 26.30 4.90 6.75
CA ALA A 10 27.45 4.80 7.63
C ALA A 10 28.28 3.48 7.43
N GLY A 11 27.79 2.53 6.61
CA GLY A 11 28.41 1.22 6.47
C GLY A 11 28.19 0.27 7.66
N GLU A 12 27.19 0.56 8.51
CA GLU A 12 26.88 -0.17 9.74
C GLU A 12 25.54 -0.93 9.64
N GLY A 13 25.02 -1.13 8.43
CA GLY A 13 23.75 -1.79 8.19
C GLY A 13 23.80 -3.31 8.46
N PRO A 14 22.64 -3.98 8.56
CA PRO A 14 22.55 -5.43 8.67
C PRO A 14 22.92 -6.10 7.35
N ASP A 15 23.29 -7.38 7.40
CA ASP A 15 23.53 -8.19 6.19
C ASP A 15 22.25 -8.40 5.36
N ILE A 16 21.11 -8.57 6.04
CA ILE A 16 19.78 -8.80 5.46
C ILE A 16 18.77 -7.97 6.22
N ALA A 17 17.84 -7.35 5.50
CA ALA A 17 16.69 -6.70 6.13
C ALA A 17 15.41 -6.91 5.31
N ARG A 18 14.28 -6.90 6.03
CA ARG A 18 12.96 -6.79 5.44
C ARG A 18 12.66 -5.33 5.16
N VAL A 19 12.42 -4.99 3.90
CA VAL A 19 12.18 -3.61 3.45
C VAL A 19 10.87 -3.46 2.69
N THR A 20 10.30 -2.27 2.78
CA THR A 20 9.10 -1.84 2.02
C THR A 20 9.42 -0.68 1.07
N ASP A 21 10.53 0.03 1.28
CA ASP A 21 11.04 1.07 0.38
C ASP A 21 11.97 0.41 -0.65
N LEU A 22 11.38 -0.28 -1.61
CA LEU A 22 12.07 -1.22 -2.48
C LEU A 22 13.03 -0.54 -3.45
N GLY A 23 12.58 0.48 -4.16
CA GLY A 23 13.40 1.24 -5.10
C GLY A 23 14.33 2.25 -4.43
N GLY A 24 13.86 2.91 -3.36
CA GLY A 24 14.61 3.99 -2.71
C GLY A 24 15.93 3.59 -2.06
N LEU A 25 16.10 2.31 -1.72
CA LEU A 25 17.32 1.75 -1.13
C LEU A 25 18.19 0.96 -2.12
N ASN A 26 17.84 0.90 -3.41
CA ASN A 26 18.46 0.03 -4.40
C ASN A 26 19.99 0.22 -4.55
N LYS A 27 20.50 1.42 -4.27
CA LYS A 27 21.95 1.71 -4.29
C LYS A 27 22.76 0.95 -3.24
N TYR A 28 22.10 0.45 -2.19
CA TYR A 28 22.75 -0.28 -1.09
C TYR A 28 22.59 -1.80 -1.23
N TYR A 29 21.75 -2.30 -2.14
CA TYR A 29 21.53 -3.72 -2.27
C TYR A 29 22.75 -4.40 -2.85
N ALA A 30 23.15 -5.50 -2.21
CA ALA A 30 24.26 -6.32 -2.63
C ALA A 30 23.78 -7.38 -3.63
N ASP A 31 24.55 -7.62 -4.67
CA ASP A 31 24.31 -8.71 -5.63
C ASP A 31 24.76 -10.05 -5.03
N ILE A 32 23.79 -10.91 -4.74
CA ILE A 32 24.02 -12.25 -4.20
C ILE A 32 23.93 -13.35 -5.26
N THR A 33 23.78 -13.01 -6.53
CA THR A 33 23.70 -13.99 -7.63
C THR A 33 24.81 -15.06 -7.57
N PRO A 34 26.09 -14.74 -7.24
CA PRO A 34 27.15 -15.75 -7.15
C PRO A 34 27.05 -16.67 -5.93
N TYR A 35 26.17 -16.38 -4.98
CA TYR A 35 26.09 -17.06 -3.68
C TYR A 35 24.79 -17.83 -3.46
N VAL A 36 23.79 -17.66 -4.31
CA VAL A 36 22.56 -18.45 -4.29
C VAL A 36 22.72 -19.74 -5.07
N ALA A 37 22.04 -20.80 -4.66
CA ALA A 37 22.19 -22.13 -5.27
C ALA A 37 21.66 -22.19 -6.71
N ASP A 38 20.54 -21.50 -6.99
CA ASP A 38 19.90 -21.44 -8.30
C ASP A 38 19.29 -20.07 -8.57
N PRO A 39 20.00 -19.16 -9.25
CA PRO A 39 19.44 -17.87 -9.65
C PRO A 39 18.17 -17.98 -10.50
N SER A 40 18.03 -19.06 -11.30
CA SER A 40 16.85 -19.26 -12.13
C SER A 40 15.57 -19.55 -11.33
N TYR A 41 15.72 -20.07 -10.12
CA TYR A 41 14.63 -20.24 -9.18
C TYR A 41 14.03 -18.87 -8.81
N TYR A 42 14.89 -17.89 -8.48
CA TYR A 42 14.45 -16.55 -8.12
C TYR A 42 13.72 -15.88 -9.28
N GLU A 43 14.25 -15.96 -10.51
CA GLU A 43 13.61 -15.39 -11.71
C GLU A 43 12.23 -16.00 -11.96
N LYS A 44 12.09 -17.32 -11.85
CA LYS A 44 10.80 -18.01 -12.08
C LYS A 44 9.80 -17.76 -10.96
N SER A 45 10.27 -17.67 -9.73
CA SER A 45 9.41 -17.64 -8.55
C SER A 45 8.98 -16.24 -8.15
N PHE A 46 9.79 -15.22 -8.42
CA PHE A 46 9.54 -13.85 -8.01
C PHE A 46 9.49 -12.86 -9.20
N GLY A 47 9.94 -13.27 -10.38
CA GLY A 47 9.77 -12.63 -11.68
C GLY A 47 9.74 -11.09 -11.66
N PRO A 48 8.57 -10.49 -11.96
CA PRO A 48 8.45 -9.04 -12.10
C PRO A 48 8.85 -8.25 -10.84
N PHE A 49 8.67 -8.85 -9.64
CA PHE A 49 9.01 -8.17 -8.38
C PHE A 49 10.50 -7.93 -8.22
N LEU A 50 11.36 -8.74 -8.85
CA LEU A 50 12.81 -8.51 -8.81
C LEU A 50 13.19 -7.14 -9.38
N ASN A 51 12.43 -6.65 -10.37
CA ASN A 51 12.67 -5.34 -10.99
C ASN A 51 12.38 -4.17 -10.05
N TRP A 52 11.59 -4.37 -9.00
CA TRP A 52 11.27 -3.30 -8.04
C TRP A 52 12.46 -2.90 -7.15
N TYR A 53 13.51 -3.72 -7.09
CA TYR A 53 14.72 -3.43 -6.30
C TYR A 53 16.01 -3.56 -7.09
N ARG A 54 15.95 -3.88 -8.39
CA ARG A 54 17.08 -3.76 -9.30
C ARG A 54 17.38 -2.30 -9.61
N LYS A 55 18.64 -2.02 -9.92
CA LYS A 55 19.02 -0.70 -10.42
C LYS A 55 18.51 -0.52 -11.85
N PRO A 56 18.25 0.72 -12.31
CA PRO A 56 17.90 0.96 -13.70
C PRO A 56 18.90 0.33 -14.67
N GLY A 57 18.40 -0.47 -15.62
CA GLY A 57 19.22 -1.19 -16.60
C GLY A 57 19.77 -2.54 -16.13
N ASP A 58 19.63 -2.89 -14.87
CA ASP A 58 19.98 -4.22 -14.35
C ASP A 58 18.79 -5.17 -14.54
N THR A 59 19.04 -6.28 -15.22
CA THR A 59 18.01 -7.30 -15.50
C THR A 59 18.34 -8.69 -14.96
N THR A 60 19.48 -8.86 -14.29
CA THR A 60 20.01 -10.18 -13.94
C THR A 60 20.39 -10.36 -12.48
N SER A 61 20.75 -9.29 -11.76
CA SER A 61 21.21 -9.41 -10.38
C SER A 61 20.08 -9.87 -9.44
N ILE A 62 20.42 -10.76 -8.52
CA ILE A 62 19.57 -11.18 -7.41
C ILE A 62 20.02 -10.44 -6.16
N HIS A 63 19.13 -9.66 -5.60
CA HIS A 63 19.36 -8.92 -4.35
C HIS A 63 18.59 -9.51 -3.17
N GLY A 64 17.71 -10.46 -3.42
CA GLY A 64 16.81 -11.10 -2.47
C GLY A 64 15.52 -11.51 -3.14
N PHE A 65 14.41 -11.52 -2.39
CA PHE A 65 13.14 -11.97 -2.90
C PHE A 65 11.95 -11.23 -2.25
N HIS A 66 10.84 -11.16 -2.98
CA HIS A 66 9.59 -10.56 -2.51
C HIS A 66 8.86 -11.54 -1.58
N SER A 67 8.90 -11.28 -0.28
CA SER A 67 8.37 -12.24 0.71
C SER A 67 6.84 -12.22 0.78
N THR A 68 6.25 -11.03 0.82
CA THR A 68 4.78 -10.88 0.80
C THR A 68 4.37 -9.78 -0.16
N MET A 69 3.34 -10.04 -0.94
CA MET A 69 2.66 -9.03 -1.71
C MET A 69 1.57 -8.37 -0.85
N THR A 70 1.29 -7.11 -1.11
CA THR A 70 0.12 -6.42 -0.55
C THR A 70 -0.65 -5.71 -1.65
N VAL A 71 -1.96 -5.59 -1.44
CA VAL A 71 -2.85 -4.80 -2.29
C VAL A 71 -3.59 -3.82 -1.39
N THR A 72 -3.65 -2.54 -1.78
CA THR A 72 -4.50 -1.59 -1.09
C THR A 72 -5.96 -1.82 -1.46
N GLY A 73 -6.83 -1.71 -0.49
CA GLY A 73 -8.26 -1.86 -0.69
C GLY A 73 -9.01 -1.68 0.63
N PRO A 74 -10.33 -1.53 0.55
CA PRO A 74 -11.14 -1.22 1.71
C PRO A 74 -11.62 -2.46 2.47
N TYR A 75 -11.94 -2.19 3.72
CA TYR A 75 -12.75 -3.04 4.59
C TYR A 75 -14.02 -2.31 5.01
N VAL A 76 -15.06 -3.06 5.28
CA VAL A 76 -16.31 -2.57 5.85
C VAL A 76 -16.65 -3.32 7.13
N ASN A 77 -17.25 -2.63 8.08
CA ASN A 77 -17.86 -3.28 9.23
C ASN A 77 -19.22 -3.84 8.79
N LYS A 78 -19.22 -5.13 8.42
CA LYS A 78 -20.39 -5.83 7.88
C LYS A 78 -21.52 -5.87 8.89
N THR A 79 -21.22 -6.03 10.17
CA THR A 79 -22.21 -5.99 11.25
C THR A 79 -23.00 -4.68 11.27
N LEU A 80 -22.33 -3.53 11.04
CA LEU A 80 -23.02 -2.24 10.96
C LEU A 80 -23.93 -2.13 9.74
N PHE A 81 -23.51 -2.66 8.57
CA PHE A 81 -24.36 -2.73 7.39
C PHE A 81 -25.62 -3.56 7.64
N GLU A 82 -25.49 -4.73 8.27
CA GLU A 82 -26.61 -5.60 8.64
C GLU A 82 -27.54 -4.92 9.64
N GLN A 83 -27.02 -4.25 10.67
CA GLN A 83 -27.80 -3.49 11.67
C GLN A 83 -28.55 -2.33 11.03
N ALA A 84 -27.95 -1.65 10.07
CA ALA A 84 -28.58 -0.54 9.34
C ALA A 84 -29.61 -1.02 8.31
N GLY A 85 -29.62 -2.31 7.93
CA GLY A 85 -30.44 -2.83 6.85
C GLY A 85 -30.02 -2.22 5.49
N VAL A 86 -28.73 -2.01 5.29
CA VAL A 86 -28.14 -1.51 4.04
C VAL A 86 -27.34 -2.64 3.41
N ASP A 87 -27.62 -2.93 2.15
CA ASP A 87 -26.90 -3.97 1.42
C ASP A 87 -25.45 -3.55 1.13
N LEU A 88 -24.53 -4.53 1.21
CA LEU A 88 -23.15 -4.32 0.79
C LEU A 88 -23.10 -4.09 -0.72
N LEU A 89 -22.35 -3.09 -1.15
CA LEU A 89 -22.14 -2.82 -2.56
C LEU A 89 -21.23 -3.88 -3.19
N GLY A 90 -21.52 -4.23 -4.43
CA GLY A 90 -20.78 -5.23 -5.21
C GLY A 90 -19.61 -4.65 -6.00
N PRO A 91 -18.92 -5.50 -6.78
CA PRO A 91 -17.90 -5.06 -7.73
C PRO A 91 -18.45 -4.03 -8.72
N GLY A 92 -17.69 -3.00 -9.01
CA GLY A 92 -18.09 -1.91 -9.90
C GLY A 92 -18.65 -0.68 -9.18
N ALA A 93 -18.97 -0.77 -7.88
CA ALA A 93 -19.41 0.37 -7.11
C ALA A 93 -18.35 1.47 -7.05
N THR A 94 -18.80 2.71 -7.17
CA THR A 94 -17.92 3.89 -7.21
C THR A 94 -17.54 4.37 -5.80
N TRP A 95 -16.58 5.28 -5.73
CA TRP A 95 -16.17 5.94 -4.50
C TRP A 95 -17.33 6.70 -3.86
N GLU A 96 -18.15 7.38 -4.67
CA GLU A 96 -19.32 8.14 -4.24
C GLU A 96 -20.41 7.23 -3.68
N GLU A 97 -20.66 6.09 -4.33
CA GLU A 97 -21.65 5.12 -3.85
C GLU A 97 -21.22 4.52 -2.50
N TRP A 98 -19.96 4.16 -2.33
CA TRP A 98 -19.43 3.68 -1.07
C TRP A 98 -19.50 4.77 0.03
N ALA A 99 -19.19 6.02 -0.29
CA ALA A 99 -19.32 7.12 0.65
C ALA A 99 -20.78 7.31 1.08
N ALA A 100 -21.73 7.31 0.13
CA ALA A 100 -23.16 7.45 0.42
C ALA A 100 -23.67 6.30 1.31
N ALA A 101 -23.34 5.05 0.97
CA ALA A 101 -23.71 3.89 1.78
C ALA A 101 -23.12 3.95 3.19
N SER A 102 -21.86 4.36 3.32
CA SER A 102 -21.19 4.48 4.62
C SER A 102 -21.81 5.58 5.50
N ILE A 103 -22.22 6.71 4.90
CA ILE A 103 -22.93 7.78 5.61
C ILE A 103 -24.28 7.26 6.10
N GLU A 104 -25.05 6.59 5.22
CA GLU A 104 -26.36 6.02 5.59
C GLU A 104 -26.26 5.02 6.74
N VAL A 105 -25.27 4.12 6.68
CA VAL A 105 -25.01 3.15 7.76
C VAL A 105 -24.65 3.88 9.06
N ALA A 106 -23.75 4.86 9.00
CA ALA A 106 -23.32 5.61 10.18
C ALA A 106 -24.49 6.35 10.83
N GLU A 107 -25.37 6.99 10.05
CA GLU A 107 -26.57 7.69 10.55
C GLU A 107 -27.56 6.73 11.22
N LYS A 108 -27.81 5.57 10.60
CA LYS A 108 -28.77 4.58 11.14
C LYS A 108 -28.27 3.87 12.38
N THR A 109 -26.97 3.66 12.50
CA THR A 109 -26.36 2.93 13.64
C THR A 109 -25.83 3.85 14.73
N GLY A 110 -25.69 5.14 14.47
CA GLY A 110 -25.06 6.11 15.36
C GLY A 110 -23.54 5.98 15.40
N THR A 111 -22.93 5.33 14.39
CA THR A 111 -21.47 5.17 14.29
C THR A 111 -20.80 6.51 13.97
N PRO A 112 -19.75 6.93 14.71
CA PRO A 112 -19.25 8.29 14.62
C PRO A 112 -18.49 8.60 13.32
N ILE A 113 -17.91 7.58 12.66
CA ILE A 113 -17.01 7.78 11.52
C ILE A 113 -17.48 6.95 10.31
N PRO A 114 -18.16 7.59 9.33
CA PRO A 114 -18.56 6.88 8.11
C PRO A 114 -17.38 6.27 7.35
N MET A 115 -16.30 7.04 7.15
CA MET A 115 -15.14 6.59 6.41
C MET A 115 -13.83 6.98 7.11
N ALA A 116 -12.84 6.09 7.06
CA ALA A 116 -11.48 6.38 7.49
C ALA A 116 -10.47 5.79 6.51
N TRP A 117 -9.29 6.41 6.41
CA TRP A 117 -8.20 5.94 5.56
C TRP A 117 -6.89 5.88 6.32
N ASP A 118 -6.07 4.89 6.02
CA ASP A 118 -4.66 4.91 6.37
C ASP A 118 -4.01 6.14 5.74
N ARG A 119 -3.48 7.03 6.56
CA ARG A 119 -2.83 8.25 6.12
C ARG A 119 -1.50 7.95 5.43
N SER A 120 -1.52 7.83 4.11
CA SER A 120 -0.34 7.56 3.28
C SER A 120 -0.60 7.95 1.83
N GLY A 121 0.37 8.56 1.16
CA GLY A 121 0.30 8.86 -0.27
C GLY A 121 0.09 7.61 -1.13
N HIS A 122 0.68 6.49 -0.74
CA HIS A 122 0.46 5.20 -1.41
C HIS A 122 -1.03 4.77 -1.40
N ARG A 123 -1.80 5.04 -0.32
CA ARG A 123 -3.24 4.72 -0.24
C ARG A 123 -4.08 5.69 -1.05
N VAL A 124 -3.62 6.90 -1.26
CA VAL A 124 -4.26 7.88 -2.14
C VAL A 124 -4.03 7.54 -3.62
N SER A 125 -2.89 6.94 -3.94
CA SER A 125 -2.46 6.76 -5.33
C SER A 125 -3.32 5.75 -6.11
N GLY A 126 -3.69 4.60 -5.56
CA GLY A 126 -4.57 3.65 -6.23
C GLY A 126 -5.92 4.27 -6.60
N PRO A 127 -6.63 4.87 -5.63
CA PRO A 127 -7.84 5.65 -5.89
C PRO A 127 -7.66 6.77 -6.90
N ALA A 128 -6.54 7.52 -6.86
CA ALA A 128 -6.27 8.55 -7.87
C ALA A 128 -6.07 7.96 -9.27
N ILE A 129 -5.41 6.79 -9.39
CA ILE A 129 -5.30 6.05 -10.65
C ILE A 129 -6.68 5.61 -11.14
N SER A 130 -7.59 5.20 -10.25
CA SER A 130 -8.97 4.89 -10.65
C SER A 130 -9.70 6.09 -11.27
N MET A 131 -9.34 7.31 -10.84
CA MET A 131 -9.82 8.57 -11.41
C MET A 131 -9.07 9.01 -12.68
N GLY A 132 -8.02 8.29 -13.08
CA GLY A 132 -7.23 8.54 -14.28
C GLY A 132 -5.87 9.20 -14.07
N ALA A 133 -5.37 9.27 -12.84
CA ALA A 133 -4.04 9.78 -12.55
C ALA A 133 -2.94 8.93 -13.19
N LYS A 134 -1.91 9.57 -13.75
CA LYS A 134 -0.83 8.94 -14.51
C LYS A 134 0.51 8.93 -13.80
N TYR A 135 0.76 9.88 -12.90
CA TYR A 135 1.99 10.02 -12.12
C TYR A 135 3.28 10.32 -12.89
N PHE A 136 3.25 10.18 -14.20
CA PHE A 136 4.41 10.41 -15.09
C PHE A 136 4.01 11.22 -16.31
N ASP A 137 4.94 11.99 -16.81
CA ASP A 137 4.78 12.67 -18.09
C ASP A 137 5.04 11.72 -19.28
N SER A 138 5.02 12.25 -20.49
CA SER A 138 5.26 11.48 -21.72
C SER A 138 6.70 10.95 -21.87
N ASN A 139 7.64 11.44 -21.07
CA ASN A 139 9.03 10.99 -21.05
C ASN A 139 9.25 9.93 -19.95
N GLY A 140 8.26 9.70 -19.09
CA GLY A 140 8.36 8.83 -17.91
C GLY A 140 8.93 9.53 -16.68
N ASP A 141 9.05 10.85 -16.72
CA ASP A 141 9.49 11.62 -15.55
C ASP A 141 8.35 11.85 -14.56
N PRO A 142 8.61 11.86 -13.24
CA PRO A 142 7.59 12.10 -12.22
C PRO A 142 6.85 13.41 -12.41
N LYS A 143 5.53 13.33 -12.57
CA LYS A 143 4.61 14.46 -12.64
C LYS A 143 3.32 14.08 -11.93
N LEU A 144 3.08 14.67 -10.76
CA LEU A 144 1.99 14.24 -9.91
C LEU A 144 0.65 14.79 -10.35
N VAL A 145 0.59 16.10 -10.58
CA VAL A 145 -0.68 16.81 -10.64
C VAL A 145 -1.28 16.76 -12.04
N ASP A 146 -2.32 15.94 -12.16
CA ASP A 146 -3.21 15.85 -13.30
C ASP A 146 -4.68 15.82 -12.85
N ASP A 147 -5.60 15.72 -13.78
CA ASP A 147 -7.04 15.76 -13.48
C ASP A 147 -7.48 14.57 -12.59
N GLY A 148 -6.86 13.41 -12.73
CA GLY A 148 -7.17 12.23 -11.91
C GLY A 148 -6.74 12.39 -10.46
N LEU A 149 -5.52 12.89 -10.21
CA LEU A 149 -5.06 13.18 -8.85
C LEU A 149 -5.88 14.31 -8.22
N LYS A 150 -6.18 15.38 -8.99
CA LYS A 150 -7.03 16.47 -8.52
C LYS A 150 -8.41 15.97 -8.12
N ALA A 151 -9.06 15.16 -8.94
CA ALA A 151 -10.39 14.62 -8.65
C ALA A 151 -10.40 13.83 -7.34
N MET A 152 -9.44 12.91 -7.14
CA MET A 152 -9.40 12.09 -5.92
C MET A 152 -9.04 12.90 -4.67
N THR A 153 -8.07 13.79 -4.76
CA THR A 153 -7.66 14.61 -3.61
C THR A 153 -8.71 15.66 -3.25
N GLN A 154 -9.44 16.19 -4.22
CA GLN A 154 -10.59 17.06 -3.97
C GLN A 154 -11.71 16.30 -3.25
N MET A 155 -12.04 15.09 -3.70
CA MET A 155 -13.04 14.24 -3.05
C MET A 155 -12.66 13.92 -1.60
N LEU A 156 -11.40 13.59 -1.33
CA LEU A 156 -10.90 13.37 0.04
C LEU A 156 -11.01 14.65 0.90
N TYR A 157 -10.66 15.80 0.34
CA TYR A 157 -10.81 17.09 1.01
C TYR A 157 -12.28 17.35 1.36
N ASP A 158 -13.18 17.19 0.38
CA ASP A 158 -14.61 17.43 0.57
C ASP A 158 -15.22 16.50 1.64
N TRP A 159 -14.85 15.22 1.66
CA TRP A 159 -15.29 14.29 2.70
C TRP A 159 -14.80 14.69 4.11
N HIS A 160 -13.59 15.24 4.23
CA HIS A 160 -13.12 15.78 5.51
C HIS A 160 -13.86 17.08 5.91
N GLN A 161 -14.18 17.95 4.94
CA GLN A 161 -14.93 19.17 5.24
C GLN A 161 -16.39 18.86 5.61
N ALA A 162 -17.00 17.85 5.00
CA ALA A 162 -18.36 17.40 5.26
C ALA A 162 -18.51 16.56 6.54
N GLY A 163 -17.42 16.11 7.15
CA GLY A 163 -17.45 15.20 8.31
C GLY A 163 -17.65 13.72 7.96
N THR A 164 -17.68 13.35 6.69
CA THR A 164 -17.68 11.94 6.25
C THR A 164 -16.40 11.24 6.69
N MET A 165 -15.29 11.98 6.70
CA MET A 165 -14.00 11.56 7.27
C MET A 165 -13.60 12.48 8.42
N SER A 166 -13.00 11.93 9.46
CA SER A 166 -12.57 12.69 10.62
C SER A 166 -11.29 13.47 10.36
N LYS A 167 -11.33 14.80 10.51
CA LYS A 167 -10.13 15.65 10.49
C LYS A 167 -9.17 15.31 11.62
N ASP A 168 -9.69 14.89 12.78
CA ASP A 168 -8.87 14.54 13.94
C ASP A 168 -8.01 13.30 13.67
N LEU A 169 -8.58 12.31 12.97
CA LEU A 169 -7.85 11.11 12.57
C LEU A 169 -6.73 11.43 11.58
N TRP A 170 -7.03 12.24 10.57
CA TRP A 170 -6.07 12.61 9.54
C TRP A 170 -5.05 13.63 10.03
N GLY A 171 -5.51 14.63 10.78
CA GLY A 171 -4.71 15.75 11.28
C GLY A 171 -3.91 15.45 12.56
N SER A 172 -4.11 14.29 13.20
CA SER A 172 -3.38 13.91 14.42
C SER A 172 -1.87 13.78 14.20
N VAL A 173 -1.44 13.66 12.96
CA VAL A 173 -0.04 13.63 12.55
C VAL A 173 0.22 14.64 11.43
N SER A 174 1.45 15.14 11.34
CA SER A 174 1.86 16.15 10.36
C SER A 174 2.86 15.60 9.34
N GLY A 175 3.06 16.36 8.26
CA GLY A 175 4.01 16.03 7.21
C GLY A 175 3.62 14.72 6.50
N SER A 176 4.59 13.88 6.17
CA SER A 176 4.39 12.62 5.47
C SER A 176 4.28 11.39 6.37
N LYS A 177 4.03 11.57 7.66
CA LYS A 177 3.93 10.45 8.61
C LYS A 177 2.75 9.54 8.27
N TYR A 178 3.04 8.24 8.27
CA TYR A 178 2.00 7.21 8.21
C TYR A 178 1.17 7.20 9.51
N HIS A 179 -0.13 7.05 9.35
CA HIS A 179 -1.06 6.84 10.45
C HIS A 179 -2.23 5.98 9.99
N ALA A 180 -2.54 4.95 10.77
CA ALA A 180 -3.66 4.05 10.49
C ALA A 180 -4.71 4.19 11.60
N PRO A 181 -6.01 4.27 11.26
CA PRO A 181 -7.09 4.44 12.22
C PRO A 181 -7.51 3.11 12.89
N ASN A 182 -6.55 2.25 13.24
CA ASN A 182 -6.85 0.91 13.75
C ASN A 182 -7.57 0.90 15.09
N ASP A 183 -7.26 1.85 15.99
CA ASP A 183 -7.91 1.89 17.30
C ASP A 183 -9.41 2.16 17.19
N TRP A 184 -9.81 3.06 16.28
CA TRP A 184 -11.25 3.33 16.00
C TRP A 184 -11.90 2.19 15.23
N TRP A 185 -11.18 1.55 14.33
CA TRP A 185 -11.67 0.36 13.63
C TRP A 185 -11.95 -0.77 14.61
N ASN A 186 -10.99 -1.11 15.47
CA ASN A 186 -11.10 -2.18 16.46
C ASN A 186 -12.21 -1.90 17.49
N ALA A 187 -12.51 -0.62 17.75
CA ALA A 187 -13.63 -0.20 18.60
C ALA A 187 -15.00 -0.21 17.88
N ALA A 188 -15.08 -0.67 16.63
CA ALA A 188 -16.26 -0.62 15.78
C ALA A 188 -16.83 0.80 15.54
N GLU A 189 -15.98 1.82 15.60
CA GLU A 189 -16.34 3.23 15.42
C GLU A 189 -16.23 3.72 13.96
N VAL A 190 -15.87 2.84 13.03
CA VAL A 190 -15.67 3.14 11.60
C VAL A 190 -16.51 2.19 10.75
N VAL A 191 -17.27 2.71 9.79
CA VAL A 191 -18.07 1.90 8.86
C VAL A 191 -17.23 1.35 7.72
N PHE A 192 -16.45 2.22 7.05
CA PHE A 192 -15.60 1.88 5.90
C PHE A 192 -14.16 2.34 6.16
N MET A 193 -13.21 1.43 6.03
CA MET A 193 -11.79 1.72 6.25
C MET A 193 -10.95 1.39 5.00
N MET A 194 -10.39 2.42 4.35
CA MET A 194 -9.42 2.23 3.28
C MET A 194 -8.04 1.91 3.85
N SER A 195 -7.53 0.71 3.59
CA SER A 195 -6.23 0.23 4.06
C SER A 195 -5.63 -0.77 3.07
N GLY A 196 -5.57 -2.06 3.39
CA GLY A 196 -5.11 -3.10 2.47
C GLY A 196 -4.85 -4.45 3.15
N SER A 197 -4.40 -5.41 2.34
CA SER A 197 -4.29 -6.82 2.73
C SER A 197 -3.36 -7.10 3.93
N TRP A 198 -2.48 -6.19 4.30
CA TRP A 198 -1.62 -6.32 5.51
C TRP A 198 -2.39 -6.28 6.82
N GLN A 199 -3.66 -5.86 6.80
CA GLN A 199 -4.51 -5.81 7.99
C GLN A 199 -5.16 -7.15 8.31
N ILE A 200 -5.19 -8.12 7.38
CA ILE A 200 -5.93 -9.37 7.55
C ILE A 200 -5.56 -10.08 8.86
N GLY A 201 -4.27 -10.39 9.03
CA GLY A 201 -3.81 -11.06 10.25
C GLY A 201 -3.98 -10.21 11.52
N ARG A 202 -3.91 -8.89 11.38
CA ARG A 202 -4.16 -7.98 12.49
C ARG A 202 -5.63 -7.99 12.90
N PHE A 203 -6.55 -7.83 11.97
CA PHE A 203 -7.98 -7.81 12.26
C PHE A 203 -8.48 -9.17 12.77
N ALA A 204 -7.98 -10.27 12.23
CA ALA A 204 -8.27 -11.59 12.77
C ALA A 204 -7.86 -11.75 14.24
N ASN A 205 -6.79 -11.08 14.67
CA ASN A 205 -6.32 -11.15 16.06
C ASN A 205 -6.90 -10.07 16.97
N GLU A 206 -7.07 -8.83 16.48
CA GLU A 206 -7.44 -7.67 17.30
C GLU A 206 -8.95 -7.43 17.33
N VAL A 207 -9.66 -7.71 16.22
CA VAL A 207 -11.13 -7.64 16.15
C VAL A 207 -11.73 -8.98 16.61
N GLY A 208 -11.15 -10.10 16.13
CA GLY A 208 -11.67 -11.43 16.46
C GLY A 208 -13.15 -11.56 16.12
N ASP A 209 -13.94 -11.92 17.12
CA ASP A 209 -15.39 -12.14 17.03
C ASP A 209 -16.23 -10.92 17.45
N ASP A 210 -15.62 -9.75 17.71
CA ASP A 210 -16.35 -8.57 18.20
C ASP A 210 -17.33 -8.03 17.14
N PHE A 211 -16.96 -8.10 15.86
CA PHE A 211 -17.85 -7.80 14.73
C PHE A 211 -17.35 -8.45 13.43
N ASP A 212 -18.26 -8.67 12.49
CA ASP A 212 -17.92 -9.13 11.14
C ASP A 212 -17.30 -7.99 10.32
N TRP A 213 -16.07 -8.22 9.84
CA TRP A 213 -15.33 -7.29 8.99
C TRP A 213 -15.05 -7.91 7.63
N TRP A 214 -15.37 -7.20 6.56
CA TRP A 214 -15.20 -7.73 5.21
C TRP A 214 -14.31 -6.85 4.36
N ALA A 215 -13.35 -7.46 3.67
CA ALA A 215 -12.71 -6.83 2.54
C ALA A 215 -13.69 -6.76 1.38
N VAL A 216 -13.73 -5.61 0.72
CA VAL A 216 -14.57 -5.42 -0.48
C VAL A 216 -13.69 -5.03 -1.67
N PRO A 217 -14.13 -5.28 -2.91
CA PRO A 217 -13.39 -4.87 -4.10
C PRO A 217 -13.05 -3.38 -4.06
N ALA A 218 -11.93 -3.01 -4.66
CA ALA A 218 -11.55 -1.60 -4.77
C ALA A 218 -12.67 -0.81 -5.47
N PRO A 219 -13.14 0.31 -4.89
CA PRO A 219 -14.12 1.16 -5.55
C PRO A 219 -13.61 1.67 -6.89
N CYS A 220 -14.53 1.90 -7.81
CA CYS A 220 -14.22 2.32 -9.16
C CYS A 220 -14.25 3.85 -9.29
N GLY A 221 -13.32 4.35 -10.06
CA GLY A 221 -13.43 5.65 -10.72
C GLY A 221 -13.72 5.46 -12.20
N PRO A 222 -13.78 6.55 -12.99
CA PRO A 222 -14.08 6.49 -14.41
C PRO A 222 -13.03 5.76 -15.26
N ALA A 223 -11.81 5.60 -14.77
CA ALA A 223 -10.71 4.96 -15.50
C ALA A 223 -10.49 3.49 -15.13
N ALA A 224 -10.65 3.12 -13.85
CA ALA A 224 -10.39 1.76 -13.37
C ALA A 224 -11.04 1.48 -12.02
N CYS A 225 -11.05 0.20 -11.62
CA CYS A 225 -11.33 -0.26 -10.26
C CYS A 225 -10.04 -0.90 -9.75
N THR A 226 -9.15 -0.11 -9.12
CA THR A 226 -7.80 -0.57 -8.82
C THR A 226 -7.32 -0.12 -7.45
N GLY A 227 -6.44 -0.93 -6.85
CA GLY A 227 -5.62 -0.58 -5.70
C GLY A 227 -4.16 -0.40 -6.10
N MET A 228 -3.31 -0.08 -5.13
CA MET A 228 -1.85 -0.10 -5.30
C MET A 228 -1.29 -1.46 -4.93
N PRO A 229 -0.38 -2.02 -5.74
CA PRO A 229 0.44 -3.14 -5.31
C PRO A 229 1.50 -2.67 -4.33
N GLY A 230 2.02 -3.58 -3.54
CA GLY A 230 3.12 -3.30 -2.62
C GLY A 230 3.61 -4.59 -1.98
N GLY A 231 4.13 -4.47 -0.77
CA GLY A 231 4.60 -5.59 0.00
C GLY A 231 5.95 -5.33 0.62
N ASN A 232 6.64 -6.41 0.91
CA ASN A 232 8.00 -6.33 1.41
C ASN A 232 8.88 -7.41 0.82
N ALA A 233 10.14 -7.07 0.66
CA ALA A 233 11.17 -7.99 0.25
C ALA A 233 12.18 -8.22 1.39
N LEU A 234 12.74 -9.42 1.46
CA LEU A 234 14.00 -9.67 2.15
C LEU A 234 15.13 -9.38 1.18
N LEU A 235 15.94 -8.37 1.53
CA LEU A 235 17.01 -7.89 0.65
C LEU A 235 18.37 -7.94 1.35
N ALA A 236 19.39 -8.28 0.60
CA ALA A 236 20.76 -8.35 1.05
C ALA A 236 21.45 -6.99 0.94
N PHE A 237 22.21 -6.63 1.96
CA PHE A 237 23.08 -5.45 2.02
C PHE A 237 24.56 -5.85 2.09
N ASN A 238 24.83 -7.14 2.22
CA ASN A 238 26.16 -7.73 2.14
C ASN A 238 26.11 -8.99 1.26
N ALA A 239 27.13 -9.23 0.48
CA ALA A 239 27.23 -10.36 -0.45
C ALA A 239 28.30 -11.34 0.03
N ASN A 240 27.87 -12.49 0.54
CA ASN A 240 28.74 -13.58 0.95
C ASN A 240 28.01 -14.94 0.97
N PRO A 241 28.71 -16.07 1.07
CA PRO A 241 28.07 -17.40 1.04
C PRO A 241 27.07 -17.67 2.17
N ALA A 242 27.21 -17.04 3.33
CA ALA A 242 26.26 -17.22 4.43
C ALA A 242 24.94 -16.53 4.11
N VAL A 243 25.00 -15.31 3.58
CA VAL A 243 23.82 -14.55 3.12
C VAL A 243 23.08 -15.34 2.02
N GLY A 244 23.79 -15.87 1.00
CA GLY A 244 23.19 -16.71 -0.05
C GLY A 244 22.44 -17.90 0.53
N LYS A 245 23.04 -18.65 1.44
CA LYS A 245 22.39 -19.81 2.09
C LYS A 245 21.13 -19.43 2.89
N VAL A 246 21.18 -18.32 3.62
CA VAL A 246 20.01 -17.83 4.36
C VAL A 246 18.89 -17.43 3.39
N MET A 247 19.22 -16.74 2.30
CA MET A 247 18.25 -16.36 1.29
C MET A 247 17.62 -17.57 0.59
N ASP A 248 18.41 -18.59 0.21
CA ASP A 248 17.90 -19.83 -0.37
C ASP A 248 16.95 -20.55 0.58
N TYR A 249 17.30 -20.64 1.87
CA TYR A 249 16.45 -21.26 2.87
C TYR A 249 15.11 -20.50 3.03
N LEU A 250 15.17 -19.18 3.25
CA LEU A 250 13.99 -18.36 3.51
C LEU A 250 13.09 -18.18 2.28
N SER A 251 13.65 -18.23 1.05
CA SER A 251 12.90 -18.15 -0.20
C SER A 251 12.25 -19.46 -0.63
N SER A 252 12.62 -20.60 0.00
CA SER A 252 12.07 -21.90 -0.34
C SER A 252 10.56 -21.95 -0.17
N LYS A 253 9.86 -22.72 -1.03
CA LYS A 253 8.40 -22.85 -0.96
C LYS A 253 7.92 -23.31 0.40
N GLU A 254 8.64 -24.22 1.05
CA GLU A 254 8.30 -24.74 2.37
C GLU A 254 8.30 -23.63 3.44
N GLN A 255 9.38 -22.86 3.50
CA GLN A 255 9.53 -21.80 4.52
C GLN A 255 8.57 -20.64 4.26
N LEU A 256 8.43 -20.25 3.00
CA LEU A 256 7.49 -19.18 2.62
C LEU A 256 6.05 -19.59 2.88
N SER A 257 5.62 -20.81 2.50
CA SER A 257 4.26 -21.28 2.75
C SER A 257 3.93 -21.29 4.23
N SER A 258 4.85 -21.82 5.06
CA SER A 258 4.69 -21.84 6.50
C SER A 258 4.57 -20.42 7.09
N PHE A 259 5.47 -19.51 6.73
CA PHE A 259 5.44 -18.13 7.20
C PHE A 259 4.17 -17.39 6.76
N ILE A 260 3.84 -17.45 5.48
CA ILE A 260 2.71 -16.72 4.89
C ILE A 260 1.38 -17.26 5.41
N GLY A 261 1.27 -18.59 5.60
CA GLY A 261 0.09 -19.22 6.18
C GLY A 261 -0.19 -18.76 7.61
N GLN A 262 0.86 -18.54 8.42
CA GLN A 262 0.73 -18.05 9.79
C GLN A 262 0.39 -16.56 9.87
N VAL A 263 0.98 -15.72 9.01
CA VAL A 263 0.77 -14.26 9.05
C VAL A 263 -0.42 -13.80 8.22
N LEU A 264 -1.14 -14.70 7.57
CA LEU A 264 -2.31 -14.44 6.74
C LEU A 264 -2.03 -13.38 5.66
N ALA A 265 -0.96 -13.55 4.89
CA ALA A 265 -0.53 -12.62 3.86
C ALA A 265 -0.69 -13.20 2.45
N ILE A 266 -0.61 -12.36 1.43
CA ILE A 266 -0.54 -12.79 0.03
C ILE A 266 0.92 -13.11 -0.30
N PRO A 267 1.24 -14.26 -0.93
CA PRO A 267 2.62 -14.57 -1.29
C PRO A 267 3.17 -13.64 -2.37
N GLY A 268 4.44 -13.25 -2.23
CA GLY A 268 5.20 -12.64 -3.31
C GLY A 268 5.75 -13.67 -4.32
N HIS A 269 5.66 -14.96 -4.00
CA HIS A 269 6.06 -16.06 -4.85
C HIS A 269 4.93 -16.43 -5.83
N LEU A 270 5.20 -16.43 -7.13
CA LEU A 270 4.18 -16.49 -8.20
C LEU A 270 3.33 -17.76 -8.25
N ASP A 271 3.90 -18.91 -7.85
CA ASP A 271 3.22 -20.21 -7.91
C ASP A 271 3.17 -20.94 -6.55
N LEU A 272 3.19 -20.18 -5.45
CA LEU A 272 3.11 -20.75 -4.11
C LEU A 272 1.66 -21.06 -3.74
N GLN A 273 1.40 -22.30 -3.39
CA GLN A 273 0.17 -22.69 -2.72
C GLN A 273 0.36 -22.52 -1.21
N VAL A 274 -0.53 -21.79 -0.57
CA VAL A 274 -0.45 -21.49 0.87
C VAL A 274 -1.59 -22.20 1.60
N ASP A 275 -1.24 -22.95 2.62
CA ASP A 275 -2.20 -23.48 3.59
C ASP A 275 -2.33 -22.46 4.73
N TYR A 276 -3.38 -21.63 4.67
CA TYR A 276 -3.61 -20.57 5.64
C TYR A 276 -4.08 -21.13 6.98
N GLN A 277 -3.36 -20.81 8.02
CA GLN A 277 -3.59 -21.28 9.38
C GLN A 277 -4.67 -20.44 10.07
N THR A 278 -5.89 -20.47 9.53
CA THR A 278 -7.04 -19.76 10.10
C THR A 278 -8.35 -20.46 9.78
N ASP A 279 -9.29 -20.45 10.73
CA ASP A 279 -10.68 -20.83 10.54
C ASP A 279 -11.61 -19.61 10.47
N ASP A 280 -11.11 -18.40 10.74
CA ASP A 280 -11.86 -17.16 10.68
C ASP A 280 -12.41 -16.93 9.26
N PRO A 281 -13.76 -16.88 9.08
CA PRO A 281 -14.38 -16.67 7.79
C PRO A 281 -14.10 -15.28 7.21
N ASN A 282 -13.93 -14.26 8.05
CA ASN A 282 -13.61 -12.89 7.63
C ASN A 282 -12.21 -12.84 7.02
N ALA A 283 -11.23 -13.48 7.67
CA ALA A 283 -9.87 -13.58 7.16
C ALA A 283 -9.80 -14.37 5.83
N LYS A 284 -10.50 -15.51 5.75
CA LYS A 284 -10.58 -16.30 4.50
C LYS A 284 -11.19 -15.48 3.37
N HIS A 285 -12.29 -14.77 3.64
CA HIS A 285 -12.92 -13.87 2.67
C HIS A 285 -11.96 -12.77 2.20
N ALA A 286 -11.30 -12.09 3.13
CA ALA A 286 -10.37 -11.01 2.81
C ALA A 286 -9.15 -11.49 2.00
N LEU A 287 -8.57 -12.65 2.34
CA LEU A 287 -7.51 -13.27 1.55
C LEU A 287 -7.94 -13.52 0.10
N ASN A 288 -9.13 -14.09 -0.11
CA ASN A 288 -9.67 -14.33 -1.44
C ASN A 288 -9.93 -13.03 -2.21
N THR A 289 -10.50 -12.02 -1.55
CA THR A 289 -10.81 -10.71 -2.16
C THR A 289 -9.54 -10.02 -2.63
N PHE A 290 -8.53 -9.90 -1.78
CA PHE A 290 -7.28 -9.25 -2.16
C PHE A 290 -6.42 -10.06 -3.12
N ALA A 291 -6.37 -11.39 -3.00
CA ALA A 291 -5.68 -12.22 -3.97
C ALA A 291 -6.36 -12.13 -5.36
N GLY A 292 -7.70 -12.10 -5.39
CA GLY A 292 -8.47 -11.91 -6.62
C GLY A 292 -8.29 -10.53 -7.26
N ALA A 293 -7.90 -9.51 -6.49
CA ALA A 293 -7.65 -8.16 -7.00
C ALA A 293 -6.27 -8.02 -7.69
N VAL A 294 -5.30 -8.91 -7.40
CA VAL A 294 -3.93 -8.80 -7.95
C VAL A 294 -3.91 -8.73 -9.49
N PRO A 295 -4.65 -9.59 -10.25
CA PRO A 295 -4.64 -9.54 -11.71
C PRO A 295 -5.30 -8.29 -12.32
N THR A 296 -6.07 -7.53 -11.53
CA THR A 296 -6.81 -6.35 -12.00
C THR A 296 -6.13 -5.04 -11.63
N ILE A 297 -4.97 -5.09 -10.99
CA ILE A 297 -4.19 -3.89 -10.66
C ILE A 297 -3.75 -3.21 -11.95
N ASP A 298 -4.00 -1.91 -12.04
CA ASP A 298 -3.63 -1.10 -13.20
C ASP A 298 -2.11 -1.03 -13.38
N GLN A 299 -1.66 -0.99 -14.65
CA GLN A 299 -0.22 -0.95 -14.97
C GLN A 299 0.47 0.29 -14.38
N VAL A 300 -0.21 1.45 -14.37
CA VAL A 300 0.32 2.68 -13.75
C VAL A 300 0.64 2.47 -12.27
N ALA A 301 -0.16 1.67 -11.57
CA ALA A 301 0.09 1.35 -10.16
C ALA A 301 1.34 0.48 -9.97
N PHE A 302 1.61 -0.48 -10.88
CA PHE A 302 2.85 -1.26 -10.87
C PHE A 302 4.06 -0.40 -11.20
N ASP A 303 3.97 0.48 -12.20
CA ASP A 303 5.05 1.37 -12.62
C ASP A 303 5.39 2.36 -11.49
N LEU A 304 4.37 2.92 -10.85
CA LEU A 304 4.54 3.81 -9.70
C LEU A 304 5.20 3.09 -8.50
N GLN A 305 4.80 1.85 -8.23
CA GLN A 305 5.41 1.07 -7.15
C GLN A 305 6.86 0.69 -7.46
N ALA A 306 7.18 0.44 -8.72
CA ALA A 306 8.54 0.13 -9.18
C ALA A 306 9.46 1.36 -9.16
N HIS A 307 8.91 2.57 -9.23
CA HIS A 307 9.70 3.78 -9.43
C HIS A 307 10.59 4.10 -8.21
N VAL A 308 11.86 4.43 -8.47
CA VAL A 308 12.87 4.70 -7.43
C VAL A 308 12.58 5.96 -6.59
N ASP A 309 11.73 6.84 -7.09
CA ASP A 309 11.34 8.10 -6.46
C ASP A 309 9.89 8.10 -5.97
N ASN A 310 9.21 6.93 -5.97
CA ASN A 310 7.80 6.83 -5.56
C ASN A 310 7.54 7.44 -4.19
N ARG A 311 8.50 7.31 -3.26
CA ARG A 311 8.41 7.83 -1.91
C ARG A 311 8.41 9.36 -1.87
N ILE A 312 9.14 10.01 -2.77
CA ILE A 312 9.11 11.47 -2.93
C ILE A 312 7.70 11.90 -3.33
N MET A 313 7.11 11.22 -4.33
CA MET A 313 5.76 11.47 -4.80
C MET A 313 4.71 11.24 -3.71
N PHE A 314 4.74 10.09 -3.03
CA PHE A 314 3.81 9.79 -1.93
C PHE A 314 3.89 10.79 -0.78
N ASN A 315 5.10 11.24 -0.43
CA ASN A 315 5.31 12.21 0.63
C ASN A 315 4.77 13.59 0.27
N ALA A 316 4.96 14.04 -0.98
CA ALA A 316 4.43 15.30 -1.47
C ALA A 316 2.89 15.31 -1.40
N ILE A 317 2.22 14.27 -1.91
CA ILE A 317 0.77 14.13 -1.87
C ILE A 317 0.26 14.24 -0.43
N ILE A 318 0.75 13.38 0.47
CA ILE A 318 0.18 13.28 1.81
C ILE A 318 0.45 14.51 2.67
N SER A 319 1.61 15.16 2.48
CA SER A 319 1.97 16.36 3.22
C SER A 319 1.08 17.55 2.83
N ARG A 320 0.91 17.78 1.53
CA ARG A 320 0.15 18.94 1.04
C ARG A 320 -1.36 18.75 1.16
N LEU A 321 -1.87 17.56 0.86
CA LEU A 321 -3.26 17.22 1.13
C LEU A 321 -3.59 17.36 2.62
N GLY A 322 -2.71 16.89 3.51
CA GLY A 322 -2.89 17.06 4.96
C GLY A 322 -3.00 18.52 5.39
N GLN A 323 -2.14 19.40 4.85
CA GLN A 323 -2.19 20.84 5.14
C GLN A 323 -3.49 21.49 4.63
N ALA A 324 -3.97 21.10 3.46
CA ALA A 324 -5.24 21.59 2.94
C ALA A 324 -6.42 21.12 3.82
N ILE A 325 -6.48 19.85 4.21
CA ILE A 325 -7.56 19.29 5.05
C ILE A 325 -7.68 20.05 6.36
N VAL A 326 -6.57 20.41 7.00
CA VAL A 326 -6.58 21.15 8.28
C VAL A 326 -6.66 22.67 8.10
N GLY A 327 -6.76 23.18 6.88
CA GLY A 327 -6.97 24.59 6.57
C GLY A 327 -5.70 25.46 6.58
N GLU A 328 -4.51 24.87 6.48
CA GLU A 328 -3.24 25.62 6.38
C GLU A 328 -3.02 26.19 4.98
N MET A 329 -3.68 25.66 3.94
CA MET A 329 -3.64 26.14 2.55
C MET A 329 -4.91 25.74 1.79
N THR A 330 -5.11 26.32 0.62
CA THR A 330 -6.17 25.90 -0.31
C THR A 330 -5.79 24.62 -1.04
N MET A 331 -6.76 23.96 -1.71
CA MET A 331 -6.45 22.81 -2.56
C MET A 331 -5.62 23.19 -3.78
N GLU A 332 -5.87 24.36 -4.36
CA GLU A 332 -5.09 24.92 -5.47
C GLU A 332 -3.62 25.08 -5.09
N GLU A 333 -3.35 25.72 -3.95
CA GLU A 333 -1.99 25.85 -3.41
C GLU A 333 -1.35 24.49 -3.09
N ALA A 334 -2.15 23.53 -2.59
CA ALA A 334 -1.65 22.19 -2.30
C ALA A 334 -1.19 21.47 -3.58
N TRP A 335 -1.95 21.56 -4.68
CA TRP A 335 -1.58 20.96 -5.95
C TRP A 335 -0.32 21.60 -6.55
N GLU A 336 -0.22 22.93 -6.57
CA GLU A 336 0.99 23.61 -7.04
C GLU A 336 2.24 23.14 -6.24
N ARG A 337 2.11 23.08 -4.93
CA ARG A 337 3.23 22.69 -4.06
C ARG A 337 3.56 21.20 -4.13
N MET A 338 2.64 20.32 -4.52
CA MET A 338 2.94 18.89 -4.74
C MET A 338 3.98 18.72 -5.85
N ASP A 339 3.79 19.37 -7.01
CA ASP A 339 4.76 19.29 -8.11
C ASP A 339 6.07 20.01 -7.77
N GLU A 340 6.01 21.21 -7.14
CA GLU A 340 7.21 21.92 -6.68
C GLU A 340 8.07 21.07 -5.70
N ASP A 341 7.43 20.38 -4.76
CA ASP A 341 8.13 19.52 -3.80
C ASP A 341 8.83 18.35 -4.49
N VAL A 342 8.18 17.74 -5.47
CA VAL A 342 8.78 16.65 -6.25
C VAL A 342 9.98 17.15 -7.05
N GLU A 343 9.83 18.21 -7.83
CA GLU A 343 10.92 18.81 -8.61
C GLU A 343 12.11 19.17 -7.73
N LYS A 344 11.86 19.84 -6.59
CA LYS A 344 12.89 20.23 -5.64
C LYS A 344 13.64 19.00 -5.09
N GLN A 345 12.92 17.98 -4.61
CA GLN A 345 13.53 16.80 -4.02
C GLN A 345 14.29 15.97 -5.04
N LEU A 346 13.81 15.87 -6.29
CA LEU A 346 14.53 15.21 -7.38
C LEU A 346 15.82 15.95 -7.72
N LYS A 347 15.77 17.28 -7.78
CA LYS A 347 16.95 18.11 -8.00
C LYS A 347 17.98 17.96 -6.89
N GLU A 348 17.54 17.96 -5.62
CA GLU A 348 18.43 17.72 -4.47
C GLU A 348 19.05 16.31 -4.49
N LYS A 349 18.29 15.30 -4.91
CA LYS A 349 18.74 13.89 -4.94
C LYS A 349 19.73 13.61 -6.05
N TYR A 350 19.52 14.18 -7.24
CA TYR A 350 20.33 13.86 -8.41
C TYR A 350 21.38 14.92 -8.74
N GLY A 351 21.48 15.94 -7.94
CA GLY A 351 22.52 16.95 -8.03
C GLY A 351 22.32 17.86 -9.23
N GLY A 352 21.65 18.92 -9.06
CA GLY A 352 21.71 19.98 -10.05
C GLY A 352 23.11 20.57 -10.09
#